data_a0454e531f5402101462a4945741e000
#
_entry.id   a0454e531f5402101462a4945741e000
#
_cell.length_a   1.000
_cell.length_b   1.000
_cell.length_c   1.000
_cell.angle_alpha   90.00
_cell.angle_beta   90.00
_cell.angle_gamma   90.00
#
_symmetry.space_group_name_H-M   'P 1'
#
loop_
_entity.id
_entity.type
_entity.pdbx_description
1 polymer ?
#
loop_
_entity_poly.entity_id
_entity_poly.type
_entity_poly.pdbx_seq_one_letter_code
_entity_poly.pdbx_strand_id
1 'polypeptide(L)'
;MALPTPLQAFSGVPKINTAPDKQTIVDGEKMTGAQALIRSLEDLGVEDVFGIPGGAILPVYHEIKDNTKFRFVLMRHEQAAGHAAEGYALATGKVGVCIVTSGPGATNVVTAIADANMDSVPMVVITGQVGVQAIGTDAFQEADIVGITYPVSKHSFLVTRAQDIPRVLSEAYYIANTGRPGPVVVDLTKTAQTGDMYYSWPQRMILPGYNPTTKAHGRVLSDAAKLFSQSYRPVLYVGGGAARSNAGAQVKALADLTGAPVVTTLPARGIIPDSDPKNLGMLGMHGTIAATGAVQRADLLVAIGARFDDRVTGKLDAFAPTARVIHIDIDPAEIGKNRQPDVPIVGDVATVLDDLIPEIQRTQAIQGKPNLAPWWKAIDGWREEYPMTWDEPTDGSLAPQWVIKKLSEMADPSTIWVTGVGQHQMWASQFIDFENQHAWISSGGLGTMGYGLPAAIGASVGSAREFEGKKPVWLIDGDGSFQMTSEELAAAFLDHAPVKIAILNNSVYGMVRQWQTLFYEHHYSQTNLLDGEAHGADGAAARSA
;
A
#
# COMPACT_ATOMS: atom_id res chain seq x y z
N MET A 1 19.50 2.00 -6.90
CA MET A 1 19.01 3.30 -7.39
C MET A 1 17.82 3.66 -6.53
N ALA A 2 17.80 4.84 -5.90
CA ALA A 2 16.62 5.30 -5.18
C ALA A 2 15.48 5.49 -6.20
N LEU A 3 14.26 5.04 -5.87
CA LEU A 3 13.09 5.38 -6.68
C LEU A 3 12.92 6.91 -6.66
N PRO A 4 12.48 7.54 -7.75
CA PRO A 4 12.22 8.97 -7.75
C PRO A 4 11.17 9.30 -6.67
N THR A 5 11.32 10.44 -6.02
CA THR A 5 10.26 10.94 -5.12
C THR A 5 8.96 11.09 -5.93
N PRO A 6 7.78 10.87 -5.31
CA PRO A 6 6.49 10.96 -6.02
C PRO A 6 6.31 12.23 -6.88
N LEU A 7 6.91 13.34 -6.50
CA LEU A 7 6.89 14.60 -7.25
C LEU A 7 7.88 14.65 -8.44
N GLN A 8 8.91 13.80 -8.48
CA GLN A 8 9.90 13.78 -9.58
C GLN A 8 9.51 12.84 -10.73
N ALA A 9 8.57 11.92 -10.51
CA ALA A 9 8.11 10.97 -11.52
C ALA A 9 7.18 11.59 -12.59
N PHE A 10 6.81 12.87 -12.49
CA PHE A 10 5.78 13.49 -13.33
C PHE A 10 6.33 14.60 -14.22
N SER A 11 6.90 14.23 -15.36
CA SER A 11 7.25 15.23 -16.40
C SER A 11 6.03 15.80 -17.13
N GLY A 12 4.85 15.14 -17.04
CA GLY A 12 3.63 15.51 -17.74
C GLY A 12 2.55 16.21 -16.91
N VAL A 13 2.72 16.35 -15.58
CA VAL A 13 1.68 16.96 -14.73
C VAL A 13 1.59 18.46 -14.95
N PRO A 14 0.37 19.01 -15.22
CA PRO A 14 0.17 20.45 -15.38
C PRO A 14 0.54 21.24 -14.13
N LYS A 15 1.00 22.48 -14.30
CA LYS A 15 1.29 23.39 -13.18
C LYS A 15 0.02 23.69 -12.39
N ILE A 16 0.08 23.53 -11.05
CA ILE A 16 -1.07 23.62 -10.18
C ILE A 16 -1.23 25.05 -9.64
N ASN A 17 -2.48 25.56 -9.68
CA ASN A 17 -2.87 26.84 -9.09
C ASN A 17 -1.92 28.03 -9.38
N THR A 18 -1.17 27.97 -10.50
CA THR A 18 -0.32 29.09 -10.94
C THR A 18 -1.14 30.14 -11.67
N ALA A 19 -0.67 31.40 -11.68
CA ALA A 19 -1.32 32.47 -12.43
C ALA A 19 -1.47 32.11 -13.92
N PRO A 20 -2.54 32.54 -14.61
CA PRO A 20 -2.78 32.17 -15.99
C PRO A 20 -1.67 32.69 -16.90
N ASP A 21 -0.92 31.78 -17.51
CA ASP A 21 -0.25 32.10 -18.77
C ASP A 21 -1.35 32.33 -19.82
N LYS A 22 -1.16 33.27 -20.71
CA LYS A 22 -2.13 33.52 -21.80
C LYS A 22 -2.37 32.18 -22.50
N GLN A 23 -3.61 31.71 -22.49
CA GLN A 23 -4.00 30.50 -23.20
C GLN A 23 -3.64 30.65 -24.67
N THR A 24 -2.62 29.96 -25.10
CA THR A 24 -2.44 29.67 -26.52
C THR A 24 -3.47 28.56 -26.80
N ILE A 25 -4.55 28.88 -27.48
CA ILE A 25 -5.44 27.89 -28.09
C ILE A 25 -4.58 27.22 -29.14
N VAL A 26 -4.02 26.06 -28.80
CA VAL A 26 -3.37 25.19 -29.79
C VAL A 26 -4.55 24.56 -30.55
N ASP A 27 -4.57 24.70 -31.88
CA ASP A 27 -5.47 23.93 -32.76
C ASP A 27 -5.16 22.44 -32.50
N GLY A 28 -5.94 21.83 -31.60
CA GLY A 28 -5.77 20.45 -31.21
C GLY A 28 -6.14 19.50 -32.36
N GLU A 29 -5.55 18.33 -32.39
CA GLU A 29 -5.92 17.26 -33.30
C GLU A 29 -7.36 16.80 -33.01
N LYS A 30 -8.20 16.67 -34.05
CA LYS A 30 -9.54 16.12 -33.91
C LYS A 30 -9.48 14.63 -33.66
N MET A 31 -10.13 14.17 -32.57
CA MET A 31 -10.16 12.76 -32.20
C MET A 31 -11.43 12.42 -31.41
N THR A 32 -11.66 11.12 -31.18
CA THR A 32 -12.72 10.64 -30.29
C THR A 32 -12.29 10.75 -28.82
N GLY A 33 -13.27 10.68 -27.90
CA GLY A 33 -12.95 10.63 -26.46
C GLY A 33 -12.14 9.37 -26.07
N ALA A 34 -12.36 8.25 -26.74
CA ALA A 34 -11.54 7.04 -26.52
C ALA A 34 -10.07 7.28 -26.89
N GLN A 35 -9.81 7.88 -28.05
CA GLN A 35 -8.45 8.28 -28.46
C GLN A 35 -7.84 9.29 -27.51
N ALA A 36 -8.66 10.27 -27.05
CA ALA A 36 -8.21 11.26 -26.07
C ALA A 36 -7.84 10.64 -24.72
N LEU A 37 -8.54 9.59 -24.29
CA LEU A 37 -8.18 8.85 -23.08
C LEU A 37 -6.82 8.17 -23.23
N ILE A 38 -6.60 7.43 -24.31
CA ILE A 38 -5.32 6.78 -24.60
C ILE A 38 -4.19 7.81 -24.61
N ARG A 39 -4.37 8.91 -25.37
CA ARG A 39 -3.38 9.97 -25.47
C ARG A 39 -3.09 10.62 -24.11
N SER A 40 -4.11 10.79 -23.26
CA SER A 40 -3.94 11.36 -21.93
C SER A 40 -3.14 10.43 -21.01
N LEU A 41 -3.36 9.11 -21.07
CA LEU A 41 -2.55 8.14 -20.33
C LEU A 41 -1.08 8.13 -20.80
N GLU A 42 -0.86 8.27 -22.10
CA GLU A 42 0.50 8.41 -22.66
C GLU A 42 1.18 9.71 -22.21
N ASP A 43 0.45 10.84 -22.23
CA ASP A 43 0.96 12.13 -21.78
C ASP A 43 1.25 12.15 -20.26
N LEU A 44 0.55 11.31 -19.48
CA LEU A 44 0.85 11.04 -18.06
C LEU A 44 2.05 10.11 -17.85
N GLY A 45 2.57 9.50 -18.90
CA GLY A 45 3.67 8.55 -18.82
C GLY A 45 3.26 7.20 -18.24
N VAL A 46 2.00 6.79 -18.41
CA VAL A 46 1.54 5.45 -18.03
C VAL A 46 2.22 4.42 -18.92
N GLU A 47 2.77 3.37 -18.31
CA GLU A 47 3.55 2.34 -19.00
C GLU A 47 2.87 0.98 -19.01
N ASP A 48 2.10 0.67 -17.96
CA ASP A 48 1.39 -0.59 -17.83
C ASP A 48 -0.04 -0.33 -17.31
N VAL A 49 -1.01 -1.03 -17.91
CA VAL A 49 -2.44 -0.94 -17.57
C VAL A 49 -3.00 -2.35 -17.39
N PHE A 50 -3.79 -2.54 -16.35
CA PHE A 50 -4.43 -3.82 -16.04
C PHE A 50 -5.94 -3.73 -16.28
N GLY A 51 -6.59 -4.78 -16.73
CA GLY A 51 -8.03 -4.70 -16.91
C GLY A 51 -8.67 -5.83 -17.68
N ILE A 52 -9.98 -5.65 -17.92
CA ILE A 52 -10.84 -6.60 -18.65
C ILE A 52 -11.79 -5.81 -19.56
N PRO A 53 -11.91 -6.17 -20.86
CA PRO A 53 -12.84 -5.53 -21.78
C PRO A 53 -14.29 -5.85 -21.45
N GLY A 54 -15.21 -4.96 -21.89
CA GLY A 54 -16.66 -5.18 -21.83
C GLY A 54 -17.42 -4.11 -22.61
N GLY A 55 -18.73 -4.31 -22.79
CA GLY A 55 -19.55 -3.56 -23.74
C GLY A 55 -19.49 -2.05 -23.64
N ALA A 56 -19.49 -1.50 -22.43
CA ALA A 56 -19.50 -0.05 -22.21
C ALA A 56 -18.13 0.62 -22.36
N ILE A 57 -17.03 -0.15 -22.39
CA ILE A 57 -15.65 0.37 -22.51
C ILE A 57 -14.99 -0.05 -23.84
N LEU A 58 -15.70 -0.77 -24.73
CA LEU A 58 -15.18 -1.23 -26.01
C LEU A 58 -14.55 -0.15 -26.89
N PRO A 59 -15.08 1.10 -26.96
CA PRO A 59 -14.41 2.13 -27.75
C PRO A 59 -12.97 2.39 -27.31
N VAL A 60 -12.68 2.37 -25.99
CA VAL A 60 -11.32 2.49 -25.45
C VAL A 60 -10.47 1.25 -25.82
N TYR A 61 -11.01 0.05 -25.65
CA TYR A 61 -10.29 -1.18 -25.99
C TYR A 61 -10.01 -1.34 -27.48
N HIS A 62 -10.84 -0.75 -28.34
CA HIS A 62 -10.55 -0.69 -29.78
C HIS A 62 -9.26 0.09 -30.05
N GLU A 63 -9.09 1.23 -29.37
CA GLU A 63 -7.88 2.06 -29.54
C GLU A 63 -6.64 1.42 -28.90
N ILE A 64 -6.78 0.69 -27.78
CA ILE A 64 -5.66 0.02 -27.10
C ILE A 64 -4.91 -0.91 -28.07
N LYS A 65 -5.61 -1.61 -28.93
CA LYS A 65 -5.01 -2.63 -29.80
C LYS A 65 -3.92 -2.08 -30.71
N ASP A 66 -4.13 -0.91 -31.30
CA ASP A 66 -3.31 -0.42 -32.41
C ASP A 66 -2.56 0.89 -32.10
N ASN A 67 -2.92 1.59 -31.00
CA ASN A 67 -2.54 2.98 -30.79
C ASN A 67 -1.93 3.27 -29.41
N THR A 68 -1.36 2.28 -28.70
CA THR A 68 -0.81 2.53 -27.36
C THR A 68 0.69 2.39 -27.28
N LYS A 69 1.31 3.23 -26.47
CA LYS A 69 2.72 3.12 -26.06
C LYS A 69 2.88 2.35 -24.75
N PHE A 70 1.79 2.11 -24.03
CA PHE A 70 1.79 1.32 -22.81
C PHE A 70 1.42 -0.14 -23.10
N ARG A 71 1.88 -1.05 -22.23
CA ARG A 71 1.48 -2.45 -22.23
C ARG A 71 0.12 -2.60 -21.58
N PHE A 72 -0.75 -3.41 -22.14
CA PHE A 72 -2.00 -3.83 -21.53
C PHE A 72 -1.90 -5.26 -21.04
N VAL A 73 -2.17 -5.50 -19.75
CA VAL A 73 -2.18 -6.82 -19.11
C VAL A 73 -3.62 -7.28 -18.94
N LEU A 74 -4.00 -8.33 -19.65
CA LEU A 74 -5.35 -8.87 -19.62
C LEU A 74 -5.52 -9.81 -18.43
N MET A 75 -6.23 -9.33 -17.41
CA MET A 75 -6.58 -10.11 -16.22
C MET A 75 -7.80 -11.02 -16.46
N ARG A 76 -8.17 -11.85 -15.49
CA ARG A 76 -9.30 -12.78 -15.56
C ARG A 76 -10.48 -12.35 -14.70
N HIS A 77 -10.21 -11.52 -13.69
CA HIS A 77 -11.23 -10.92 -12.82
C HIS A 77 -10.90 -9.43 -12.56
N GLU A 78 -11.91 -8.58 -12.48
CA GLU A 78 -11.71 -7.13 -12.32
C GLU A 78 -11.12 -6.77 -10.95
N GLN A 79 -11.48 -7.49 -9.89
CA GLN A 79 -10.83 -7.35 -8.59
C GLN A 79 -9.32 -7.60 -8.70
N ALA A 80 -8.94 -8.66 -9.40
CA ALA A 80 -7.54 -8.98 -9.64
C ALA A 80 -6.83 -7.90 -10.48
N ALA A 81 -7.53 -7.30 -11.45
CA ALA A 81 -6.97 -6.17 -12.22
C ALA A 81 -6.64 -4.98 -11.31
N GLY A 82 -7.52 -4.67 -10.34
CA GLY A 82 -7.25 -3.65 -9.33
C GLY A 82 -6.05 -4.02 -8.44
N HIS A 83 -6.01 -5.23 -7.88
CA HIS A 83 -4.88 -5.68 -7.05
C HIS A 83 -3.55 -5.76 -7.82
N ALA A 84 -3.59 -6.08 -9.13
CA ALA A 84 -2.39 -6.01 -9.95
C ALA A 84 -1.89 -4.56 -10.11
N ALA A 85 -2.81 -3.60 -10.31
CA ALA A 85 -2.46 -2.18 -10.31
C ALA A 85 -1.88 -1.71 -8.96
N GLU A 86 -2.38 -2.23 -7.83
CA GLU A 86 -1.80 -1.98 -6.51
C GLU A 86 -0.38 -2.54 -6.38
N GLY A 87 -0.18 -3.82 -6.75
CA GLY A 87 1.13 -4.47 -6.71
C GLY A 87 2.16 -3.74 -7.58
N TYR A 88 1.74 -3.29 -8.77
CA TYR A 88 2.56 -2.44 -9.64
C TYR A 88 2.94 -1.12 -8.95
N ALA A 89 1.96 -0.43 -8.36
CA ALA A 89 2.21 0.85 -7.71
C ALA A 89 3.17 0.71 -6.51
N LEU A 90 3.03 -0.34 -5.72
CA LEU A 90 3.87 -0.61 -4.56
C LEU A 90 5.32 -0.98 -4.94
N ALA A 91 5.48 -1.74 -6.02
CA ALA A 91 6.80 -2.16 -6.51
C ALA A 91 7.57 -1.04 -7.20
N THR A 92 6.87 -0.14 -7.92
CA THR A 92 7.49 0.88 -8.78
C THR A 92 7.48 2.29 -8.18
N GLY A 93 6.57 2.57 -7.23
CA GLY A 93 6.31 3.91 -6.74
C GLY A 93 5.51 4.79 -7.71
N LYS A 94 4.98 4.21 -8.82
CA LYS A 94 4.14 4.90 -9.82
C LYS A 94 2.66 4.69 -9.50
N VAL A 95 1.78 5.45 -10.16
CA VAL A 95 0.33 5.25 -10.04
C VAL A 95 -0.08 4.01 -10.82
N GLY A 96 -0.78 3.08 -10.16
CA GLY A 96 -1.38 1.93 -10.83
C GLY A 96 -2.61 2.33 -11.64
N VAL A 97 -2.80 1.76 -12.82
CA VAL A 97 -3.95 2.05 -13.68
C VAL A 97 -4.72 0.78 -14.00
N CYS A 98 -6.03 0.82 -13.72
CA CYS A 98 -6.95 -0.28 -14.01
C CYS A 98 -8.09 0.22 -14.90
N ILE A 99 -8.44 -0.54 -15.97
CA ILE A 99 -9.55 -0.21 -16.88
C ILE A 99 -10.52 -1.38 -16.95
N VAL A 100 -11.78 -1.14 -16.56
CA VAL A 100 -12.84 -2.15 -16.52
C VAL A 100 -14.14 -1.63 -17.11
N THR A 101 -15.09 -2.52 -17.40
CA THR A 101 -16.40 -2.13 -17.95
C THR A 101 -17.38 -1.65 -16.87
N SER A 102 -18.61 -1.29 -17.30
CA SER A 102 -19.72 -0.90 -16.43
C SER A 102 -20.33 -2.06 -15.67
N GLY A 103 -21.30 -1.78 -14.79
CA GLY A 103 -22.07 -2.78 -14.08
C GLY A 103 -21.19 -3.74 -13.29
N PRO A 104 -21.24 -5.06 -13.58
CA PRO A 104 -20.46 -6.05 -12.83
C PRO A 104 -18.95 -5.81 -12.91
N GLY A 105 -18.42 -5.27 -14.02
CA GLY A 105 -17.00 -4.96 -14.12
C GLY A 105 -16.58 -3.87 -13.14
N ALA A 106 -17.39 -2.81 -13.04
CA ALA A 106 -17.16 -1.73 -12.10
C ALA A 106 -17.39 -2.15 -10.63
N THR A 107 -18.42 -2.95 -10.36
CA THR A 107 -18.70 -3.42 -8.98
C THR A 107 -17.68 -4.45 -8.51
N ASN A 108 -17.14 -5.30 -9.37
CA ASN A 108 -16.12 -6.28 -9.02
C ASN A 108 -14.79 -5.64 -8.57
N VAL A 109 -14.44 -4.44 -9.04
CA VAL A 109 -13.18 -3.78 -8.66
C VAL A 109 -13.25 -3.04 -7.32
N VAL A 110 -14.43 -2.93 -6.70
CA VAL A 110 -14.66 -2.14 -5.47
C VAL A 110 -13.80 -2.61 -4.30
N THR A 111 -13.60 -3.92 -4.14
CA THR A 111 -12.72 -4.45 -3.09
C THR A 111 -11.29 -3.95 -3.25
N ALA A 112 -10.75 -3.95 -4.47
CA ALA A 112 -9.39 -3.44 -4.72
C ALA A 112 -9.32 -1.91 -4.50
N ILE A 113 -10.37 -1.16 -4.85
CA ILE A 113 -10.45 0.27 -4.54
C ILE A 113 -10.41 0.49 -3.02
N ALA A 114 -11.17 -0.28 -2.26
CA ALA A 114 -11.19 -0.18 -0.79
C ALA A 114 -9.84 -0.55 -0.17
N ASP A 115 -9.17 -1.57 -0.70
CA ASP A 115 -7.84 -2.01 -0.26
C ASP A 115 -6.80 -0.89 -0.51
N ALA A 116 -6.72 -0.38 -1.73
CA ALA A 116 -5.84 0.73 -2.10
C ALA A 116 -6.09 1.98 -1.23
N ASN A 117 -7.34 2.28 -0.86
CA ASN A 117 -7.66 3.40 0.02
C ASN A 117 -7.18 3.17 1.45
N MET A 118 -7.36 1.97 1.99
CA MET A 118 -6.91 1.62 3.35
C MET A 118 -5.38 1.62 3.47
N ASP A 119 -4.67 1.17 2.43
CA ASP A 119 -3.20 1.07 2.42
C ASP A 119 -2.52 2.27 1.75
N SER A 120 -3.30 3.30 1.38
CA SER A 120 -2.78 4.53 0.79
C SER A 120 -1.96 4.26 -0.47
N VAL A 121 -2.50 3.43 -1.39
CA VAL A 121 -1.87 3.07 -2.66
C VAL A 121 -2.39 3.98 -3.77
N PRO A 122 -1.52 4.69 -4.52
CA PRO A 122 -1.96 5.55 -5.60
C PRO A 122 -2.47 4.71 -6.78
N MET A 123 -3.75 4.85 -7.11
CA MET A 123 -4.38 4.11 -8.20
C MET A 123 -5.41 4.96 -8.94
N VAL A 124 -5.48 4.83 -10.27
CA VAL A 124 -6.57 5.38 -11.08
C VAL A 124 -7.35 4.23 -11.68
N VAL A 125 -8.62 4.14 -11.32
CA VAL A 125 -9.55 3.12 -11.83
C VAL A 125 -10.49 3.77 -12.83
N ILE A 126 -10.42 3.35 -14.09
CA ILE A 126 -11.29 3.84 -15.16
C ILE A 126 -12.37 2.80 -15.39
N THR A 127 -13.62 3.18 -15.11
CA THR A 127 -14.79 2.33 -15.34
C THR A 127 -15.56 2.80 -16.56
N GLY A 128 -16.08 1.87 -17.37
CA GLY A 128 -17.06 2.22 -18.39
C GLY A 128 -18.40 2.53 -17.74
N GLN A 129 -19.19 3.41 -18.37
CA GLN A 129 -20.56 3.71 -17.98
C GLN A 129 -21.47 3.71 -19.22
N VAL A 130 -22.76 3.46 -19.02
CA VAL A 130 -23.77 3.56 -20.08
C VAL A 130 -23.79 4.94 -20.72
N GLY A 131 -24.46 5.11 -21.87
CA GLY A 131 -24.63 6.44 -22.49
C GLY A 131 -25.39 7.39 -21.57
N VAL A 132 -25.11 8.70 -21.66
CA VAL A 132 -25.69 9.73 -20.78
C VAL A 132 -27.21 9.64 -20.68
N GLN A 133 -27.92 9.35 -21.80
CA GLN A 133 -29.38 9.25 -21.80
C GLN A 133 -29.93 8.01 -21.09
N ALA A 134 -29.07 7.01 -20.83
CA ALA A 134 -29.46 5.78 -20.17
C ALA A 134 -29.20 5.81 -18.65
N ILE A 135 -28.47 6.80 -18.15
CA ILE A 135 -28.20 6.95 -16.72
C ILE A 135 -29.51 7.21 -15.96
N GLY A 136 -29.78 6.43 -14.91
CA GLY A 136 -30.97 6.51 -14.08
C GLY A 136 -32.21 5.83 -14.69
N THR A 137 -32.02 4.97 -15.71
CA THR A 137 -33.13 4.23 -16.36
C THR A 137 -33.10 2.74 -16.09
N ASP A 138 -32.22 2.25 -15.21
CA ASP A 138 -31.94 0.83 -14.98
C ASP A 138 -31.50 0.11 -16.27
N ALA A 139 -30.73 0.77 -17.10
CA ALA A 139 -30.22 0.24 -18.34
C ALA A 139 -29.30 -0.97 -18.10
N PHE A 140 -29.19 -1.86 -19.09
CA PHE A 140 -28.33 -3.05 -18.98
C PHE A 140 -26.91 -2.69 -18.59
N GLN A 141 -26.45 -3.28 -17.48
CA GLN A 141 -25.14 -3.03 -16.87
C GLN A 141 -24.90 -1.58 -16.43
N GLU A 142 -25.95 -0.82 -16.12
CA GLU A 142 -25.82 0.44 -15.39
C GLU A 142 -25.54 0.14 -13.91
N ALA A 143 -24.65 0.93 -13.31
CA ALA A 143 -24.42 0.99 -11.86
C ALA A 143 -23.98 2.40 -11.49
N ASP A 144 -24.48 2.93 -10.36
CA ASP A 144 -23.97 4.18 -9.78
C ASP A 144 -22.62 3.92 -9.09
N ILE A 145 -21.59 3.73 -9.90
CA ILE A 145 -20.27 3.41 -9.36
C ILE A 145 -19.65 4.57 -8.59
N VAL A 146 -19.97 5.80 -8.92
CA VAL A 146 -19.54 6.98 -8.16
C VAL A 146 -20.12 6.94 -6.75
N GLY A 147 -21.42 6.69 -6.62
CA GLY A 147 -22.06 6.52 -5.31
C GLY A 147 -21.53 5.32 -4.52
N ILE A 148 -21.32 4.18 -5.18
CA ILE A 148 -20.79 2.96 -4.57
C ILE A 148 -19.35 3.17 -4.06
N THR A 149 -18.50 3.85 -4.81
CA THR A 149 -17.08 4.01 -4.48
C THR A 149 -16.77 5.24 -3.63
N TYR A 150 -17.71 6.16 -3.46
CA TYR A 150 -17.53 7.39 -2.70
C TYR A 150 -16.91 7.19 -1.31
N PRO A 151 -17.37 6.24 -0.46
CA PRO A 151 -16.81 6.04 0.88
C PRO A 151 -15.48 5.28 0.90
N VAL A 152 -15.07 4.65 -0.21
CA VAL A 152 -13.90 3.79 -0.28
C VAL A 152 -12.85 4.28 -1.29
N SER A 153 -13.02 5.47 -1.83
CA SER A 153 -12.07 6.10 -2.73
C SER A 153 -11.66 7.48 -2.24
N LYS A 154 -10.54 7.97 -2.72
CA LYS A 154 -10.08 9.32 -2.41
C LYS A 154 -10.89 10.38 -3.16
N HIS A 155 -11.28 10.08 -4.39
CA HIS A 155 -12.15 10.91 -5.23
C HIS A 155 -12.77 10.09 -6.36
N SER A 156 -13.90 10.57 -6.89
CA SER A 156 -14.57 9.95 -8.03
C SER A 156 -15.06 11.01 -9.02
N PHE A 157 -14.94 10.73 -10.30
CA PHE A 157 -15.42 11.58 -11.39
C PHE A 157 -16.42 10.82 -12.26
N LEU A 158 -17.54 11.47 -12.64
CA LEU A 158 -18.39 11.01 -13.74
C LEU A 158 -18.12 11.87 -14.97
N VAL A 159 -17.61 11.27 -16.04
CA VAL A 159 -17.24 11.95 -17.28
C VAL A 159 -18.30 11.73 -18.34
N THR A 160 -19.03 12.79 -18.68
CA THR A 160 -20.15 12.74 -19.62
C THR A 160 -19.85 13.36 -20.99
N ARG A 161 -18.72 14.06 -21.15
CA ARG A 161 -18.30 14.73 -22.39
C ARG A 161 -16.85 14.40 -22.73
N ALA A 162 -16.56 14.17 -24.00
CA ALA A 162 -15.22 13.88 -24.49
C ALA A 162 -14.19 14.98 -24.10
N GLN A 163 -14.57 16.24 -24.19
CA GLN A 163 -13.71 17.39 -23.90
C GLN A 163 -13.18 17.43 -22.45
N ASP A 164 -13.86 16.78 -21.51
CA ASP A 164 -13.46 16.77 -20.11
C ASP A 164 -12.38 15.71 -19.81
N ILE A 165 -12.17 14.72 -20.70
CA ILE A 165 -11.28 13.56 -20.47
C ILE A 165 -9.85 13.98 -20.11
N PRO A 166 -9.14 14.81 -20.89
CA PRO A 166 -7.74 15.15 -20.56
C PRO A 166 -7.61 15.87 -19.23
N ARG A 167 -8.55 16.79 -18.93
CA ARG A 167 -8.59 17.50 -17.66
C ARG A 167 -8.82 16.54 -16.49
N VAL A 168 -9.85 15.70 -16.58
CA VAL A 168 -10.21 14.78 -15.49
C VAL A 168 -9.11 13.75 -15.24
N LEU A 169 -8.48 13.19 -16.28
CA LEU A 169 -7.39 12.25 -16.10
C LEU A 169 -6.17 12.89 -15.45
N SER A 170 -5.81 14.13 -15.84
CA SER A 170 -4.72 14.85 -15.21
C SER A 170 -5.00 15.13 -13.73
N GLU A 171 -6.23 15.54 -13.39
CA GLU A 171 -6.68 15.77 -12.00
C GLU A 171 -6.71 14.46 -11.20
N ALA A 172 -7.28 13.39 -11.76
CA ALA A 172 -7.36 12.08 -11.11
C ALA A 172 -5.98 11.53 -10.75
N TYR A 173 -5.05 11.59 -11.68
CA TYR A 173 -3.68 11.11 -11.48
C TYR A 173 -2.94 11.94 -10.43
N TYR A 174 -3.09 13.26 -10.45
CA TYR A 174 -2.53 14.15 -9.45
C TYR A 174 -3.12 13.89 -8.05
N ILE A 175 -4.44 13.80 -7.94
CA ILE A 175 -5.12 13.53 -6.67
C ILE A 175 -4.70 12.15 -6.13
N ALA A 176 -4.63 11.13 -6.97
CA ALA A 176 -4.24 9.79 -6.55
C ALA A 176 -2.84 9.75 -5.89
N ASN A 177 -1.91 10.56 -6.39
CA ASN A 177 -0.49 10.47 -6.02
C ASN A 177 0.01 11.53 -5.03
N THR A 178 -0.80 12.51 -4.66
CA THR A 178 -0.36 13.63 -3.79
C THR A 178 -1.12 13.64 -2.46
N GLY A 179 -0.59 14.36 -1.46
CA GLY A 179 -1.10 14.23 -0.10
C GLY A 179 -0.99 12.79 0.38
N ARG A 180 -1.98 12.29 1.13
CA ARG A 180 -2.11 10.85 1.36
C ARG A 180 -2.49 10.18 0.05
N PRO A 181 -1.65 9.31 -0.54
CA PRO A 181 -2.00 8.63 -1.78
C PRO A 181 -3.26 7.77 -1.64
N GLY A 182 -3.93 7.49 -2.74
CA GLY A 182 -5.14 6.66 -2.70
C GLY A 182 -5.82 6.54 -4.06
N PRO A 183 -6.84 5.68 -4.18
CA PRO A 183 -7.51 5.41 -5.44
C PRO A 183 -8.44 6.55 -5.85
N VAL A 184 -8.43 6.86 -7.15
CA VAL A 184 -9.38 7.78 -7.79
C VAL A 184 -10.12 7.03 -8.88
N VAL A 185 -11.46 7.15 -8.88
CA VAL A 185 -12.32 6.51 -9.87
C VAL A 185 -12.71 7.51 -10.95
N VAL A 186 -12.58 7.08 -12.21
CA VAL A 186 -13.02 7.85 -13.39
C VAL A 186 -14.08 7.03 -14.13
N ASP A 187 -15.34 7.33 -13.87
CA ASP A 187 -16.49 6.67 -14.49
C ASP A 187 -16.82 7.35 -15.82
N LEU A 188 -16.54 6.64 -16.93
CA LEU A 188 -16.50 7.19 -18.28
C LEU A 188 -17.69 6.73 -19.11
N THR A 189 -18.64 7.65 -19.38
CA THR A 189 -19.81 7.30 -20.18
C THR A 189 -19.46 6.93 -21.62
N LYS A 190 -20.23 6.01 -22.21
CA LYS A 190 -20.07 5.64 -23.63
C LYS A 190 -20.21 6.86 -24.54
N THR A 191 -21.06 7.82 -24.19
CA THR A 191 -21.22 9.09 -24.91
C THR A 191 -19.92 9.89 -24.93
N ALA A 192 -19.21 9.97 -23.80
CA ALA A 192 -17.92 10.64 -23.74
C ALA A 192 -16.85 9.92 -24.58
N GLN A 193 -16.82 8.59 -24.56
CA GLN A 193 -15.86 7.81 -25.32
C GLN A 193 -16.01 7.98 -26.84
N THR A 194 -17.26 8.02 -27.35
CA THR A 194 -17.55 8.09 -28.78
C THR A 194 -17.71 9.52 -29.32
N GLY A 195 -17.77 10.52 -28.43
CA GLY A 195 -17.91 11.92 -28.82
C GLY A 195 -16.64 12.47 -29.47
N ASP A 196 -16.82 13.32 -30.48
CA ASP A 196 -15.72 14.05 -31.13
C ASP A 196 -15.23 15.19 -30.25
N MET A 197 -13.93 15.42 -30.23
CA MET A 197 -13.27 16.53 -29.57
C MET A 197 -12.02 17.01 -30.29
N TYR A 198 -11.54 18.18 -29.92
CA TYR A 198 -10.19 18.63 -30.26
C TYR A 198 -9.30 18.44 -29.04
N TYR A 199 -8.25 17.63 -29.16
CA TYR A 199 -7.38 17.28 -28.05
C TYR A 199 -6.54 18.48 -27.60
N SER A 200 -6.57 18.75 -26.31
CA SER A 200 -5.69 19.74 -25.68
C SER A 200 -5.32 19.25 -24.29
N TRP A 201 -4.02 19.00 -24.08
CA TRP A 201 -3.52 18.63 -22.75
C TRP A 201 -3.52 19.87 -21.86
N PRO A 202 -4.08 19.81 -20.63
CA PRO A 202 -4.17 20.97 -19.76
C PRO A 202 -2.76 21.44 -19.36
N GLN A 203 -2.45 22.70 -19.65
CA GLN A 203 -1.19 23.32 -19.22
C GLN A 203 -1.23 23.71 -17.73
N ARG A 204 -2.41 23.74 -17.15
CA ARG A 204 -2.67 24.18 -15.81
C ARG A 204 -3.83 23.41 -15.20
N MET A 205 -3.68 23.07 -13.90
CA MET A 205 -4.70 22.42 -13.09
C MET A 205 -5.22 23.40 -12.03
N ILE A 206 -6.55 23.47 -11.84
CA ILE A 206 -7.17 24.32 -10.84
C ILE A 206 -7.95 23.44 -9.87
N LEU A 207 -7.38 23.23 -8.68
CA LEU A 207 -7.95 22.43 -7.61
C LEU A 207 -8.00 23.29 -6.31
N PRO A 208 -8.90 24.29 -6.23
CA PRO A 208 -8.86 25.28 -5.13
C PRO A 208 -9.09 24.67 -3.75
N GLY A 209 -9.80 23.55 -3.66
CA GLY A 209 -10.04 22.82 -2.40
C GLY A 209 -9.00 21.75 -2.05
N TYR A 210 -7.99 21.52 -2.91
CA TYR A 210 -7.00 20.46 -2.70
C TYR A 210 -5.58 21.03 -2.66
N ASN A 211 -5.04 21.12 -1.45
CA ASN A 211 -3.75 21.78 -1.19
C ASN A 211 -2.97 21.00 -0.11
N PRO A 212 -2.36 19.86 -0.45
CA PRO A 212 -1.64 19.03 0.51
C PRO A 212 -0.49 19.78 1.18
N THR A 213 -0.43 19.71 2.52
CA THR A 213 0.68 20.27 3.30
C THR A 213 1.85 19.30 3.28
N THR A 214 2.98 19.68 2.68
CA THR A 214 4.17 18.83 2.60
C THR A 214 5.28 19.23 3.57
N LYS A 215 5.28 20.47 4.08
CA LYS A 215 6.32 21.01 4.98
C LYS A 215 5.76 21.37 6.33
N ALA A 216 6.49 20.99 7.38
CA ALA A 216 6.16 21.34 8.75
C ALA A 216 6.48 22.82 9.06
N HIS A 217 5.78 23.38 10.04
CA HIS A 217 6.10 24.70 10.58
C HIS A 217 7.29 24.61 11.55
N GLY A 218 8.26 25.53 11.45
CA GLY A 218 9.51 25.48 12.23
C GLY A 218 9.31 25.41 13.77
N ARG A 219 8.25 26.01 14.31
CA ARG A 219 7.95 25.93 15.75
C ARG A 219 7.70 24.50 16.23
N VAL A 220 6.91 23.72 15.51
CA VAL A 220 6.61 22.34 15.91
C VAL A 220 7.84 21.43 15.79
N LEU A 221 8.75 21.72 14.86
CA LEU A 221 10.05 21.02 14.76
C LEU A 221 10.92 21.30 15.98
N SER A 222 10.99 22.56 16.45
CA SER A 222 11.73 22.93 17.67
C SER A 222 11.13 22.27 18.92
N ASP A 223 9.79 22.19 19.02
CA ASP A 223 9.12 21.52 20.14
C ASP A 223 9.37 20.01 20.11
N ALA A 224 9.36 19.37 18.93
CA ALA A 224 9.74 17.98 18.78
C ALA A 224 11.20 17.72 19.18
N ALA A 225 12.15 18.56 18.75
CA ALA A 225 13.57 18.44 19.09
C ALA A 225 13.81 18.52 20.60
N LYS A 226 13.06 19.37 21.32
CA LYS A 226 13.11 19.45 22.80
C LYS A 226 12.65 18.14 23.45
N LEU A 227 11.60 17.49 22.92
CA LEU A 227 11.14 16.20 23.44
C LEU A 227 12.21 15.13 23.33
N PHE A 228 12.92 15.07 22.20
CA PHE A 228 14.04 14.14 22.02
C PHE A 228 15.17 14.36 23.04
N SER A 229 15.51 15.62 23.35
CA SER A 229 16.57 15.92 24.33
C SER A 229 16.20 15.60 25.78
N GLN A 230 14.91 15.41 26.05
CA GLN A 230 14.37 15.11 27.38
C GLN A 230 13.98 13.65 27.56
N SER A 231 14.07 12.83 26.54
CA SER A 231 13.64 11.43 26.55
C SER A 231 14.79 10.50 26.85
N TYR A 232 14.57 9.55 27.75
CA TYR A 232 15.50 8.47 28.09
C TYR A 232 15.06 7.10 27.56
N ARG A 233 13.84 7.00 27.06
CA ARG A 233 13.28 5.78 26.46
C ARG A 233 12.48 6.11 25.19
N PRO A 234 13.12 6.81 24.20
CA PRO A 234 12.46 7.10 22.94
C PRO A 234 12.26 5.83 22.13
N VAL A 235 11.19 5.82 21.29
CA VAL A 235 10.95 4.78 20.28
C VAL A 235 10.47 5.45 18.99
N LEU A 236 11.05 5.10 17.86
CA LEU A 236 10.58 5.49 16.53
C LEU A 236 9.58 4.44 16.04
N TYR A 237 8.32 4.82 15.97
CA TYR A 237 7.22 3.98 15.48
C TYR A 237 6.91 4.32 14.04
N VAL A 238 7.41 3.49 13.11
CA VAL A 238 7.43 3.79 11.67
C VAL A 238 6.33 3.02 10.96
N GLY A 239 5.47 3.76 10.26
CA GLY A 239 4.35 3.22 9.50
C GLY A 239 4.50 3.29 8.00
N GLY A 240 3.47 2.80 7.27
CA GLY A 240 3.44 2.76 5.81
C GLY A 240 3.60 4.13 5.14
N GLY A 241 3.21 5.22 5.80
CA GLY A 241 3.41 6.58 5.30
C GLY A 241 4.89 6.94 5.09
N ALA A 242 5.79 6.42 5.93
CA ALA A 242 7.23 6.59 5.72
C ALA A 242 7.73 5.82 4.48
N ALA A 243 7.19 4.62 4.24
CA ALA A 243 7.52 3.85 3.04
C ALA A 243 7.00 4.55 1.77
N ARG A 244 5.77 5.11 1.79
CA ARG A 244 5.20 5.87 0.66
C ARG A 244 5.97 7.16 0.38
N SER A 245 6.51 7.81 1.42
CA SER A 245 7.38 8.99 1.30
C SER A 245 8.82 8.65 0.91
N ASN A 246 9.18 7.36 0.77
CA ASN A 246 10.55 6.89 0.50
C ASN A 246 11.57 7.39 1.55
N ALA A 247 11.17 7.46 2.82
CA ALA A 247 11.90 8.11 3.90
C ALA A 247 12.90 7.22 4.67
N GLY A 248 13.28 6.04 4.15
CA GLY A 248 14.12 5.10 4.89
C GLY A 248 15.50 5.65 5.25
N ALA A 249 16.12 6.41 4.36
CA ALA A 249 17.41 7.06 4.65
C ALA A 249 17.28 8.06 5.80
N GLN A 250 16.19 8.84 5.83
CA GLN A 250 15.92 9.81 6.88
C GLN A 250 15.56 9.13 8.20
N VAL A 251 14.77 8.05 8.18
CA VAL A 251 14.45 7.25 9.37
C VAL A 251 15.73 6.68 9.98
N LYS A 252 16.59 6.11 9.14
CA LYS A 252 17.90 5.61 9.58
C LYS A 252 18.77 6.72 10.17
N ALA A 253 18.87 7.86 9.50
CA ALA A 253 19.64 9.00 9.98
C ALA A 253 19.12 9.54 11.32
N LEU A 254 17.79 9.58 11.51
CA LEU A 254 17.16 9.96 12.78
C LEU A 254 17.50 8.93 13.89
N ALA A 255 17.40 7.64 13.59
CA ALA A 255 17.76 6.57 14.51
C ALA A 255 19.25 6.61 14.91
N ASP A 256 20.15 6.88 13.94
CA ASP A 256 21.58 7.01 14.20
C ASP A 256 21.92 8.24 15.04
N LEU A 257 21.30 9.38 14.74
CA LEU A 257 21.49 10.62 15.50
C LEU A 257 21.04 10.50 16.94
N THR A 258 19.83 9.98 17.14
CA THR A 258 19.19 9.93 18.47
C THR A 258 19.60 8.72 19.29
N GLY A 259 20.00 7.62 18.65
CA GLY A 259 20.22 6.32 19.25
C GLY A 259 18.92 5.59 19.61
N ALA A 260 17.77 6.07 19.17
CA ALA A 260 16.48 5.47 19.46
C ALA A 260 16.27 4.16 18.71
N PRO A 261 15.64 3.13 19.32
CA PRO A 261 15.19 1.95 18.62
C PRO A 261 14.06 2.27 17.65
N VAL A 262 13.96 1.46 16.60
CA VAL A 262 12.94 1.53 15.56
C VAL A 262 12.03 0.31 15.65
N VAL A 263 10.73 0.54 15.61
CA VAL A 263 9.70 -0.49 15.44
C VAL A 263 8.88 -0.18 14.20
N THR A 264 8.47 -1.19 13.46
CA THR A 264 7.73 -1.01 12.20
C THR A 264 6.31 -1.54 12.30
N THR A 265 5.40 -0.97 11.50
CA THR A 265 4.13 -1.61 11.17
C THR A 265 4.32 -2.63 10.06
N LEU A 266 3.32 -3.47 9.79
CA LEU A 266 3.31 -4.42 8.69
C LEU A 266 3.63 -3.74 7.33
N PRO A 267 2.98 -2.62 6.92
CA PRO A 267 3.30 -1.94 5.66
C PRO A 267 4.66 -1.24 5.62
N ALA A 268 5.38 -1.14 6.73
CA ALA A 268 6.68 -0.47 6.82
C ALA A 268 7.86 -1.45 6.92
N ARG A 269 7.63 -2.77 6.77
CA ARG A 269 8.72 -3.75 6.76
C ARG A 269 9.74 -3.41 5.66
N GLY A 270 11.02 -3.48 5.99
CA GLY A 270 12.12 -3.13 5.10
C GLY A 270 12.45 -1.64 5.00
N ILE A 271 11.73 -0.74 5.70
CA ILE A 271 12.05 0.71 5.71
C ILE A 271 13.43 1.00 6.32
N ILE A 272 13.85 0.16 7.23
CA ILE A 272 15.19 0.07 7.78
C ILE A 272 15.61 -1.41 7.70
N PRO A 273 16.86 -1.73 7.35
CA PRO A 273 17.33 -3.11 7.26
C PRO A 273 17.10 -3.90 8.56
N ASP A 274 16.70 -5.16 8.47
CA ASP A 274 16.58 -6.03 9.64
C ASP A 274 17.95 -6.34 10.27
N SER A 275 19.04 -6.24 9.50
CA SER A 275 20.41 -6.30 9.99
C SER A 275 20.85 -5.10 10.84
N ASP A 276 20.11 -3.98 10.82
CA ASP A 276 20.42 -2.83 11.68
C ASP A 276 20.05 -3.16 13.14
N PRO A 277 21.01 -3.10 14.09
CA PRO A 277 20.75 -3.44 15.49
C PRO A 277 19.70 -2.58 16.18
N LYS A 278 19.35 -1.42 15.61
CA LYS A 278 18.29 -0.55 16.14
C LYS A 278 16.89 -0.98 15.68
N ASN A 279 16.78 -1.84 14.67
CA ASN A 279 15.51 -2.39 14.24
C ASN A 279 15.05 -3.48 15.22
N LEU A 280 13.93 -3.24 15.91
CA LEU A 280 13.30 -4.23 16.81
C LEU A 280 12.30 -5.14 16.09
N GLY A 281 12.11 -4.93 14.79
CA GLY A 281 11.14 -5.66 13.98
C GLY A 281 9.73 -5.05 14.06
N MET A 282 8.75 -5.89 13.78
CA MET A 282 7.35 -5.47 13.71
C MET A 282 6.74 -5.32 15.11
N LEU A 283 5.87 -4.31 15.25
CA LEU A 283 5.04 -4.07 16.43
C LEU A 283 3.61 -4.57 16.17
N GLY A 284 2.90 -4.90 17.23
CA GLY A 284 1.48 -5.23 17.21
C GLY A 284 1.18 -6.69 17.47
N MET A 285 0.01 -7.16 17.06
CA MET A 285 -0.53 -8.49 17.38
C MET A 285 0.42 -9.65 17.00
N HIS A 286 1.20 -9.47 15.92
CA HIS A 286 2.18 -10.45 15.42
C HIS A 286 3.63 -9.93 15.49
N GLY A 287 3.86 -8.89 16.30
CA GLY A 287 5.16 -8.28 16.48
C GLY A 287 6.07 -9.03 17.44
N THR A 288 7.33 -8.57 17.54
CA THR A 288 8.28 -9.09 18.51
C THR A 288 7.93 -8.60 19.93
N ILE A 289 8.28 -9.41 20.94
CA ILE A 289 8.09 -9.02 22.34
C ILE A 289 8.98 -7.81 22.68
N ALA A 290 10.19 -7.74 22.14
CA ALA A 290 11.09 -6.61 22.32
C ALA A 290 10.50 -5.30 21.77
N ALA A 291 9.89 -5.32 20.56
CA ALA A 291 9.21 -4.16 19.99
C ALA A 291 8.02 -3.72 20.86
N THR A 292 7.19 -4.67 21.28
CA THR A 292 6.02 -4.40 22.13
C THR A 292 6.45 -3.86 23.50
N GLY A 293 7.44 -4.48 24.14
CA GLY A 293 8.00 -4.04 25.43
C GLY A 293 8.60 -2.65 25.35
N ALA A 294 9.30 -2.34 24.26
CA ALA A 294 9.88 -1.02 24.03
C ALA A 294 8.77 0.05 23.92
N VAL A 295 7.76 -0.17 23.09
CA VAL A 295 6.66 0.80 22.95
C VAL A 295 5.89 0.98 24.24
N GLN A 296 5.56 -0.10 24.95
CA GLN A 296 4.78 -0.02 26.19
C GLN A 296 5.50 0.72 27.33
N ARG A 297 6.83 0.75 27.30
CA ARG A 297 7.65 1.40 28.34
C ARG A 297 8.33 2.68 27.86
N ALA A 298 8.03 3.13 26.65
CA ALA A 298 8.53 4.39 26.11
C ALA A 298 8.11 5.60 26.99
N ASP A 299 8.97 6.60 27.05
CA ASP A 299 8.63 7.94 27.56
C ASP A 299 8.39 8.95 26.40
N LEU A 300 8.84 8.58 25.19
CA LEU A 300 8.58 9.30 23.96
C LEU A 300 8.31 8.30 22.82
N LEU A 301 7.15 8.41 22.20
CA LEU A 301 6.77 7.65 21.01
C LEU A 301 6.70 8.60 19.83
N VAL A 302 7.52 8.37 18.82
CA VAL A 302 7.54 9.17 17.58
C VAL A 302 6.87 8.38 16.48
N ALA A 303 5.59 8.66 16.24
CA ALA A 303 4.84 8.05 15.14
C ALA A 303 5.18 8.74 13.82
N ILE A 304 5.76 7.99 12.88
CA ILE A 304 6.28 8.46 11.60
C ILE A 304 5.48 7.82 10.47
N GLY A 305 4.49 8.52 9.95
CA GLY A 305 3.58 7.99 8.94
C GLY A 305 2.81 6.75 9.40
N ALA A 306 2.36 6.75 10.68
CA ALA A 306 1.65 5.63 11.32
C ALA A 306 0.33 6.12 11.93
N ARG A 307 -0.77 5.44 11.61
CA ARG A 307 -2.15 5.86 11.96
C ARG A 307 -2.69 5.31 13.27
N PHE A 308 -1.87 4.67 14.10
CA PHE A 308 -2.30 4.00 15.33
C PHE A 308 -3.45 2.99 15.09
N ASP A 309 -3.20 2.07 14.17
CA ASP A 309 -4.12 0.99 13.80
C ASP A 309 -4.38 0.04 14.98
N ASP A 310 -5.60 -0.52 15.06
CA ASP A 310 -6.02 -1.40 16.15
C ASP A 310 -5.24 -2.73 16.20
N ARG A 311 -4.72 -3.23 15.06
CA ARG A 311 -3.86 -4.41 15.01
C ARG A 311 -2.50 -4.17 15.68
N VAL A 312 -2.09 -2.91 15.79
CA VAL A 312 -0.87 -2.48 16.48
C VAL A 312 -1.14 -2.09 17.91
N THR A 313 -2.16 -1.27 18.13
CA THR A 313 -2.41 -0.66 19.46
C THR A 313 -3.15 -1.59 20.42
N GLY A 314 -4.01 -2.47 19.89
CA GLY A 314 -5.00 -3.14 20.72
C GLY A 314 -5.85 -2.11 21.45
N LYS A 315 -6.00 -2.25 22.77
CA LYS A 315 -6.75 -1.27 23.61
C LYS A 315 -5.98 0.04 23.73
N LEU A 316 -6.49 1.10 23.11
CA LEU A 316 -5.82 2.41 23.02
C LEU A 316 -5.39 2.98 24.36
N ASP A 317 -6.23 2.89 25.40
CA ASP A 317 -5.92 3.42 26.75
C ASP A 317 -4.72 2.70 27.41
N ALA A 318 -4.43 1.47 26.96
CA ALA A 318 -3.32 0.68 27.47
C ALA A 318 -2.05 0.78 26.59
N PHE A 319 -2.15 1.42 25.41
CA PHE A 319 -1.05 1.52 24.48
C PHE A 319 -0.10 2.68 24.83
N ALA A 320 1.16 2.37 25.15
CA ALA A 320 2.19 3.34 25.50
C ALA A 320 1.69 4.43 26.50
N PRO A 321 1.12 4.04 27.67
CA PRO A 321 0.32 4.94 28.50
C PRO A 321 1.13 6.09 29.10
N THR A 322 2.46 5.95 29.21
CA THR A 322 3.36 6.96 29.79
C THR A 322 4.11 7.80 28.76
N ALA A 323 3.98 7.44 27.46
CA ALA A 323 4.72 8.12 26.42
C ALA A 323 4.08 9.46 26.04
N ARG A 324 4.91 10.49 25.91
CA ARG A 324 4.58 11.66 25.10
C ARG A 324 4.64 11.25 23.63
N VAL A 325 3.84 11.89 22.79
CA VAL A 325 3.68 11.49 21.38
C VAL A 325 4.05 12.64 20.45
N ILE A 326 4.99 12.40 19.55
CA ILE A 326 5.17 13.18 18.32
C ILE A 326 4.47 12.39 17.20
N HIS A 327 3.56 13.03 16.46
CA HIS A 327 2.87 12.38 15.35
C HIS A 327 3.13 13.14 14.05
N ILE A 328 3.85 12.48 13.14
CA ILE A 328 4.20 13.00 11.79
C ILE A 328 3.35 12.26 10.78
N ASP A 329 2.45 12.97 10.11
CA ASP A 329 1.62 12.41 9.04
C ASP A 329 1.32 13.47 7.97
N ILE A 330 1.18 13.03 6.72
CA ILE A 330 0.79 13.92 5.62
C ILE A 330 -0.71 14.22 5.63
N ASP A 331 -1.51 13.34 6.23
CA ASP A 331 -2.95 13.48 6.34
C ASP A 331 -3.32 14.15 7.67
N PRO A 332 -3.79 15.40 7.64
CA PRO A 332 -4.21 16.09 8.86
C PRO A 332 -5.36 15.38 9.58
N ALA A 333 -6.16 14.54 8.88
CA ALA A 333 -7.26 13.81 9.48
C ALA A 333 -6.79 12.63 10.34
N GLU A 334 -5.59 12.11 10.15
CA GLU A 334 -5.01 11.06 10.99
C GLU A 334 -4.41 11.62 12.29
N ILE A 335 -4.04 12.91 12.32
CA ILE A 335 -3.46 13.56 13.50
C ILE A 335 -4.50 13.65 14.62
N GLY A 336 -4.23 12.95 15.73
CA GLY A 336 -5.10 12.97 16.89
C GLY A 336 -6.39 12.13 16.77
N LYS A 337 -6.58 11.41 15.66
CA LYS A 337 -7.76 10.56 15.44
C LYS A 337 -7.88 9.44 16.48
N ASN A 338 -6.84 8.65 16.67
CA ASN A 338 -6.80 7.54 17.61
C ASN A 338 -6.02 7.87 18.88
N ARG A 339 -4.93 8.61 18.78
CA ARG A 339 -4.06 9.01 19.89
C ARG A 339 -3.74 10.49 19.80
N GLN A 340 -4.04 11.26 20.85
CA GLN A 340 -3.70 12.68 20.91
C GLN A 340 -2.17 12.85 21.00
N PRO A 341 -1.55 13.60 20.09
CA PRO A 341 -0.12 13.90 20.17
C PRO A 341 0.16 15.12 21.04
N ASP A 342 1.33 15.12 21.70
CA ASP A 342 1.90 16.31 22.34
C ASP A 342 2.45 17.29 21.29
N VAL A 343 3.01 16.75 20.20
CA VAL A 343 3.50 17.54 19.06
C VAL A 343 2.92 16.98 17.77
N PRO A 344 1.88 17.60 17.20
CA PRO A 344 1.35 17.26 15.88
C PRO A 344 2.21 17.88 14.77
N ILE A 345 2.60 17.09 13.76
CA ILE A 345 3.36 17.55 12.60
C ILE A 345 2.68 17.07 11.34
N VAL A 346 2.01 17.99 10.62
CA VAL A 346 1.45 17.69 9.29
C VAL A 346 2.50 17.98 8.23
N GLY A 347 2.81 16.97 7.41
CA GLY A 347 3.77 17.10 6.31
C GLY A 347 4.22 15.76 5.76
N ASP A 348 4.89 15.81 4.61
CA ASP A 348 5.55 14.65 4.02
C ASP A 348 6.69 14.16 4.91
N VAL A 349 6.75 12.87 5.17
CA VAL A 349 7.69 12.29 6.15
C VAL A 349 9.15 12.60 5.81
N ALA A 350 9.57 12.39 4.56
CA ALA A 350 10.96 12.63 4.16
C ALA A 350 11.32 14.11 4.31
N THR A 351 10.45 15.00 3.84
CA THR A 351 10.63 16.46 3.92
C THR A 351 10.66 16.93 5.39
N VAL A 352 9.78 16.40 6.22
CA VAL A 352 9.74 16.74 7.66
C VAL A 352 11.00 16.27 8.37
N LEU A 353 11.48 15.06 8.08
CA LEU A 353 12.71 14.53 8.70
C LEU A 353 13.97 15.27 8.23
N ASP A 354 14.04 15.70 6.96
CA ASP A 354 15.13 16.53 6.46
C ASP A 354 15.25 17.85 7.22
N ASP A 355 14.13 18.44 7.66
CA ASP A 355 14.11 19.66 8.46
C ASP A 355 14.27 19.39 9.98
N LEU A 356 13.75 18.28 10.49
CA LEU A 356 13.76 17.93 11.93
C LEU A 356 15.15 17.46 12.40
N ILE A 357 15.86 16.67 11.62
CA ILE A 357 17.17 16.14 11.98
C ILE A 357 18.17 17.25 12.33
N PRO A 358 18.35 18.30 11.51
CA PRO A 358 19.21 19.44 11.87
C PRO A 358 18.76 20.18 13.14
N GLU A 359 17.44 20.25 13.39
CA GLU A 359 16.92 20.90 14.61
C GLU A 359 17.23 20.09 15.87
N ILE A 360 17.14 18.75 15.80
CA ILE A 360 17.58 17.87 16.88
C ILE A 360 19.09 18.01 17.13
N GLN A 361 19.91 18.05 16.07
CA GLN A 361 21.35 18.26 16.20
C GLN A 361 21.70 19.56 16.92
N ARG A 362 21.03 20.67 16.55
CA ARG A 362 21.20 21.97 17.22
C ARG A 362 20.81 21.91 18.69
N THR A 363 19.69 21.27 18.98
CA THR A 363 19.18 21.13 20.36
C THR A 363 20.11 20.28 21.20
N GLN A 364 20.59 19.15 20.68
CA GLN A 364 21.57 18.29 21.38
C GLN A 364 22.91 18.97 21.60
N ALA A 365 23.37 19.83 20.70
CA ALA A 365 24.60 20.62 20.90
C ALA A 365 24.49 21.57 22.10
N ILE A 366 23.29 22.06 22.42
CA ILE A 366 23.04 23.00 23.54
C ILE A 366 22.73 22.26 24.84
N GLN A 367 21.86 21.23 24.77
CA GLN A 367 21.28 20.57 25.95
C GLN A 367 21.97 19.25 26.32
N GLY A 368 22.84 18.74 25.44
CA GLY A 368 23.41 17.41 25.54
C GLY A 368 22.52 16.32 24.94
N LYS A 369 23.10 15.13 24.77
CA LYS A 369 22.42 13.92 24.29
C LYS A 369 22.06 13.04 25.50
N PRO A 370 20.81 12.56 25.63
CA PRO A 370 20.41 11.63 26.68
C PRO A 370 21.22 10.33 26.61
N ASN A 371 21.53 9.75 27.79
CA ASN A 371 22.16 8.45 27.87
C ASN A 371 21.11 7.34 27.75
N LEU A 372 21.09 6.63 26.63
CA LEU A 372 20.16 5.53 26.35
C LEU A 372 20.70 4.15 26.72
N ALA A 373 21.91 4.02 27.29
CA ALA A 373 22.50 2.71 27.61
C ALA A 373 21.61 1.86 28.54
N PRO A 374 20.97 2.41 29.61
CA PRO A 374 20.03 1.63 30.41
C PRO A 374 18.81 1.16 29.64
N TRP A 375 18.35 1.96 28.65
CA TRP A 375 17.22 1.62 27.79
C TRP A 375 17.57 0.44 26.87
N TRP A 376 18.70 0.51 26.20
CA TRP A 376 19.19 -0.59 25.36
C TRP A 376 19.43 -1.88 26.15
N LYS A 377 19.96 -1.77 27.36
CA LYS A 377 20.14 -2.95 28.23
C LYS A 377 18.79 -3.65 28.53
N ALA A 378 17.72 -2.89 28.72
CA ALA A 378 16.39 -3.47 28.93
C ALA A 378 15.86 -4.15 27.67
N ILE A 379 16.03 -3.51 26.49
CA ILE A 379 15.62 -4.04 25.20
C ILE A 379 16.36 -5.33 24.87
N ASP A 380 17.69 -5.33 25.02
CA ASP A 380 18.53 -6.50 24.76
C ASP A 380 18.15 -7.66 25.68
N GLY A 381 17.83 -7.40 26.95
CA GLY A 381 17.29 -8.42 27.84
C GLY A 381 15.99 -9.06 27.33
N TRP A 382 15.08 -8.30 26.72
CA TRP A 382 13.87 -8.87 26.13
C TRP A 382 14.17 -9.67 24.85
N ARG A 383 15.15 -9.25 24.06
CA ARG A 383 15.57 -10.02 22.87
C ARG A 383 16.17 -11.36 23.25
N GLU A 384 16.97 -11.41 24.32
CA GLU A 384 17.56 -12.64 24.83
C GLU A 384 16.54 -13.57 25.48
N GLU A 385 15.59 -13.00 26.26
CA GLU A 385 14.56 -13.78 26.96
C GLU A 385 13.46 -14.29 26.03
N TYR A 386 13.11 -13.53 24.97
CA TYR A 386 12.01 -13.83 24.05
C TYR A 386 12.46 -13.77 22.58
N PRO A 387 13.38 -14.64 22.14
CA PRO A 387 13.77 -14.68 20.73
C PRO A 387 12.62 -15.14 19.85
N MET A 388 12.60 -14.68 18.60
CA MET A 388 11.65 -15.21 17.61
C MET A 388 12.08 -16.62 17.21
N THR A 389 11.28 -17.61 17.60
CA THR A 389 11.49 -19.03 17.34
C THR A 389 10.18 -19.70 16.93
N TRP A 390 10.26 -20.96 16.58
CA TRP A 390 9.12 -21.84 16.34
C TRP A 390 9.37 -23.21 16.93
N ASP A 391 8.31 -23.96 17.16
CA ASP A 391 8.40 -25.36 17.57
C ASP A 391 8.55 -26.24 16.32
N GLU A 392 9.50 -27.18 16.36
CA GLU A 392 9.67 -28.15 15.28
C GLU A 392 8.53 -29.19 15.33
N PRO A 393 7.84 -29.43 14.19
CA PRO A 393 6.80 -30.47 14.13
C PRO A 393 7.38 -31.86 14.42
N THR A 394 6.62 -32.70 15.14
CA THR A 394 7.02 -34.05 15.48
C THR A 394 6.43 -35.14 14.58
N ASP A 395 5.55 -34.75 13.66
CA ASP A 395 4.82 -35.64 12.74
C ASP A 395 5.46 -35.75 11.34
N GLY A 396 6.63 -35.14 11.13
CA GLY A 396 7.34 -35.12 9.85
C GLY A 396 6.86 -34.04 8.88
N SER A 397 5.91 -33.18 9.28
CA SER A 397 5.56 -31.98 8.53
C SER A 397 6.67 -30.92 8.64
N LEU A 398 6.61 -29.89 7.78
CA LEU A 398 7.52 -28.75 7.83
C LEU A 398 6.89 -27.60 8.62
N ALA A 399 7.66 -26.98 9.52
CA ALA A 399 7.25 -25.72 10.14
C ALA A 399 7.18 -24.63 9.06
N PRO A 400 6.06 -23.93 8.88
CA PRO A 400 5.95 -22.88 7.87
C PRO A 400 6.95 -21.74 8.11
N GLN A 401 7.27 -21.46 9.35
CA GLN A 401 8.31 -20.49 9.75
C GLN A 401 9.69 -20.90 9.23
N TRP A 402 10.05 -22.18 9.36
CA TRP A 402 11.29 -22.72 8.83
C TRP A 402 11.34 -22.60 7.30
N VAL A 403 10.24 -22.94 6.61
CA VAL A 403 10.16 -22.82 5.15
C VAL A 403 10.39 -21.38 4.70
N ILE A 404 9.70 -20.42 5.32
CA ILE A 404 9.82 -18.99 5.00
C ILE A 404 11.25 -18.50 5.26
N LYS A 405 11.83 -18.86 6.43
CA LYS A 405 13.21 -18.48 6.75
C LYS A 405 14.21 -19.02 5.73
N LYS A 406 14.04 -20.28 5.32
CA LYS A 406 14.89 -20.88 4.28
C LYS A 406 14.72 -20.22 2.92
N LEU A 407 13.50 -19.87 2.53
CA LEU A 407 13.25 -19.11 1.30
C LEU A 407 13.93 -17.73 1.37
N SER A 408 13.86 -17.03 2.50
CA SER A 408 14.54 -15.76 2.72
C SER A 408 16.06 -15.87 2.59
N GLU A 409 16.66 -16.88 3.20
CA GLU A 409 18.11 -17.13 3.14
C GLU A 409 18.62 -17.48 1.73
N MET A 410 17.78 -18.13 0.92
CA MET A 410 18.15 -18.60 -0.44
C MET A 410 17.80 -17.59 -1.54
N ALA A 411 16.92 -16.64 -1.26
CA ALA A 411 16.46 -15.67 -2.25
C ALA A 411 17.51 -14.58 -2.51
N ASP A 412 17.39 -13.95 -3.67
CA ASP A 412 18.18 -12.77 -3.98
C ASP A 412 17.83 -11.64 -2.98
N PRO A 413 18.81 -10.93 -2.42
CA PRO A 413 18.56 -9.83 -1.46
C PRO A 413 17.68 -8.70 -2.02
N SER A 414 17.57 -8.58 -3.34
CA SER A 414 16.70 -7.59 -3.99
C SER A 414 15.25 -8.06 -4.20
N THR A 415 14.92 -9.27 -3.74
CA THR A 415 13.59 -9.89 -3.92
C THR A 415 12.47 -8.99 -3.40
N ILE A 416 11.41 -8.89 -4.20
CA ILE A 416 10.12 -8.33 -3.79
C ILE A 416 9.26 -9.48 -3.27
N TRP A 417 8.90 -9.41 -2.01
CA TRP A 417 8.04 -10.38 -1.34
C TRP A 417 6.60 -9.90 -1.34
N VAL A 418 5.71 -10.71 -1.88
CA VAL A 418 4.27 -10.45 -1.91
C VAL A 418 3.57 -11.53 -1.10
N THR A 419 2.54 -11.18 -0.34
CA THR A 419 1.75 -12.18 0.39
C THR A 419 0.27 -12.06 0.13
N GLY A 420 -0.42 -13.20 0.16
CA GLY A 420 -1.84 -13.23 0.47
C GLY A 420 -2.11 -12.88 1.93
N VAL A 421 -3.34 -13.11 2.40
CA VAL A 421 -3.75 -12.75 3.76
C VAL A 421 -4.09 -14.00 4.57
N GLY A 422 -3.45 -14.12 5.74
CA GLY A 422 -3.62 -15.23 6.66
C GLY A 422 -2.41 -15.45 7.56
N GLN A 423 -2.28 -16.63 8.16
CA GLN A 423 -1.14 -16.98 9.02
C GLN A 423 0.19 -16.86 8.27
N HIS A 424 0.23 -17.29 7.00
CA HIS A 424 1.41 -17.17 6.12
C HIS A 424 1.91 -15.74 5.98
N GLN A 425 1.01 -14.75 5.92
CA GLN A 425 1.35 -13.32 5.90
C GLN A 425 2.08 -12.92 7.18
N MET A 426 1.58 -13.37 8.33
CA MET A 426 2.17 -13.05 9.63
C MET A 426 3.55 -13.69 9.77
N TRP A 427 3.68 -14.98 9.44
CA TRP A 427 4.97 -15.67 9.46
C TRP A 427 5.97 -15.04 8.46
N ALA A 428 5.52 -14.68 7.26
CA ALA A 428 6.38 -14.01 6.29
C ALA A 428 6.91 -12.67 6.82
N SER A 429 6.05 -11.87 7.46
CA SER A 429 6.46 -10.60 8.06
C SER A 429 7.42 -10.75 9.24
N GLN A 430 7.44 -11.92 9.90
CA GLN A 430 8.27 -12.23 11.06
C GLN A 430 9.63 -12.85 10.67
N PHE A 431 9.64 -13.74 9.67
CA PHE A 431 10.78 -14.62 9.39
C PHE A 431 11.52 -14.33 8.07
N ILE A 432 11.04 -13.39 7.25
CA ILE A 432 11.82 -12.85 6.14
C ILE A 432 12.74 -11.75 6.66
N ASP A 433 14.01 -11.78 6.24
CA ASP A 433 14.97 -10.71 6.49
C ASP A 433 14.81 -9.63 5.40
N PHE A 434 14.34 -8.48 5.76
CA PHE A 434 14.15 -7.35 4.84
C PHE A 434 15.34 -6.39 4.92
N GLU A 435 16.11 -6.31 3.85
CA GLU A 435 17.29 -5.44 3.78
C GLU A 435 17.06 -4.19 2.91
N ASN A 436 15.93 -4.14 2.18
CA ASN A 436 15.63 -3.08 1.24
C ASN A 436 14.21 -2.54 1.40
N GLN A 437 14.04 -1.23 1.16
CA GLN A 437 12.71 -0.62 1.01
C GLN A 437 12.00 -1.19 -0.23
N HIS A 438 10.66 -1.16 -0.22
CA HIS A 438 9.80 -1.67 -1.30
C HIS A 438 10.00 -3.17 -1.59
N ALA A 439 10.57 -3.90 -0.65
CA ALA A 439 10.71 -5.35 -0.72
C ALA A 439 9.49 -6.11 -0.18
N TRP A 440 8.48 -5.41 0.34
CA TRP A 440 7.30 -6.00 0.97
C TRP A 440 6.01 -5.44 0.40
N ILE A 441 5.12 -6.33 -0.09
CA ILE A 441 3.80 -5.99 -0.64
C ILE A 441 2.76 -6.92 -0.01
N SER A 442 1.75 -6.34 0.62
CA SER A 442 0.72 -7.08 1.33
C SER A 442 -0.50 -6.20 1.59
N SER A 443 -1.70 -6.77 1.60
CA SER A 443 -2.91 -6.10 2.07
C SER A 443 -2.86 -5.98 3.59
N GLY A 444 -2.53 -4.80 4.09
CA GLY A 444 -2.34 -4.54 5.52
C GLY A 444 -3.55 -3.95 6.22
N GLY A 445 -4.28 -3.08 5.56
CA GLY A 445 -5.40 -2.33 6.12
C GLY A 445 -6.74 -3.03 5.97
N LEU A 446 -7.08 -3.51 4.78
CA LEU A 446 -8.32 -4.23 4.53
C LEU A 446 -8.18 -5.73 4.82
N GLY A 447 -7.02 -6.32 4.54
CA GLY A 447 -6.77 -7.73 4.80
C GLY A 447 -7.47 -8.64 3.79
N THR A 448 -7.33 -8.36 2.51
CA THR A 448 -8.04 -9.02 1.41
C THR A 448 -7.41 -10.36 1.06
N MET A 449 -8.08 -11.47 1.36
CA MET A 449 -7.70 -12.78 0.82
C MET A 449 -7.86 -12.79 -0.71
N GLY A 450 -6.92 -13.46 -1.42
CA GLY A 450 -6.85 -13.41 -2.87
C GLY A 450 -6.07 -12.22 -3.45
N TYR A 451 -5.57 -11.32 -2.60
CA TYR A 451 -4.70 -10.20 -2.98
C TYR A 451 -3.37 -10.66 -3.61
N GLY A 452 -2.80 -11.75 -3.06
CA GLY A 452 -1.39 -12.12 -3.27
C GLY A 452 -1.00 -12.33 -4.73
N LEU A 453 -1.68 -13.21 -5.44
CA LEU A 453 -1.31 -13.57 -6.82
C LEU A 453 -1.42 -12.39 -7.79
N PRO A 454 -2.55 -11.66 -7.88
CA PRO A 454 -2.62 -10.52 -8.79
C PRO A 454 -1.64 -9.40 -8.42
N ALA A 455 -1.43 -9.10 -7.14
CA ALA A 455 -0.43 -8.12 -6.72
C ALA A 455 1.00 -8.55 -7.11
N ALA A 456 1.31 -9.84 -7.01
CA ALA A 456 2.60 -10.37 -7.47
C ALA A 456 2.77 -10.25 -8.99
N ILE A 457 1.70 -10.44 -9.77
CA ILE A 457 1.72 -10.21 -11.22
C ILE A 457 2.04 -8.74 -11.51
N GLY A 458 1.33 -7.81 -10.88
CA GLY A 458 1.56 -6.38 -11.02
C GLY A 458 2.98 -5.96 -10.64
N ALA A 459 3.47 -6.46 -9.51
CA ALA A 459 4.85 -6.23 -9.05
C ALA A 459 5.88 -6.78 -10.04
N SER A 460 5.64 -7.97 -10.62
CA SER A 460 6.51 -8.60 -11.60
C SER A 460 6.56 -7.80 -12.91
N VAL A 461 5.41 -7.32 -13.40
CA VAL A 461 5.31 -6.45 -14.58
C VAL A 461 6.12 -5.16 -14.37
N GLY A 462 5.92 -4.49 -13.23
CA GLY A 462 6.66 -3.30 -12.86
C GLY A 462 8.15 -3.54 -12.68
N SER A 463 8.53 -4.62 -11.99
CA SER A 463 9.93 -5.00 -11.77
C SER A 463 10.67 -5.29 -13.08
N ALA A 464 10.02 -5.96 -14.03
CA ALA A 464 10.62 -6.27 -15.33
C ALA A 464 11.06 -5.00 -16.07
N ARG A 465 10.27 -3.94 -15.98
CA ARG A 465 10.52 -2.65 -16.63
C ARG A 465 11.51 -1.78 -15.86
N GLU A 466 11.21 -1.50 -14.59
CA GLU A 466 11.99 -0.56 -13.77
C GLU A 466 13.37 -1.09 -13.39
N PHE A 467 13.51 -2.39 -13.24
CA PHE A 467 14.73 -3.04 -12.75
C PHE A 467 15.31 -4.04 -13.75
N GLU A 468 14.88 -4.01 -15.01
CA GLU A 468 15.34 -4.96 -16.06
C GLU A 468 15.20 -6.44 -15.62
N GLY A 469 14.18 -6.75 -14.82
CA GLY A 469 13.96 -8.09 -14.26
C GLY A 469 14.98 -8.51 -13.18
N LYS A 470 15.82 -7.59 -12.68
CA LYS A 470 16.84 -7.89 -11.66
C LYS A 470 16.28 -8.05 -10.25
N LYS A 471 15.02 -7.68 -10.02
CA LYS A 471 14.33 -7.92 -8.74
C LYS A 471 13.33 -9.06 -8.90
N PRO A 472 13.65 -10.27 -8.47
CA PRO A 472 12.71 -11.38 -8.49
C PRO A 472 11.48 -11.09 -7.63
N VAL A 473 10.33 -11.61 -8.03
CA VAL A 473 9.09 -11.52 -7.25
C VAL A 473 8.73 -12.90 -6.71
N TRP A 474 8.55 -12.99 -5.39
CA TRP A 474 8.07 -14.17 -4.71
C TRP A 474 6.70 -13.89 -4.09
N LEU A 475 5.75 -14.78 -4.33
CA LEU A 475 4.49 -14.86 -3.63
C LEU A 475 4.57 -15.92 -2.55
N ILE A 476 4.26 -15.56 -1.31
CA ILE A 476 3.97 -16.49 -0.22
C ILE A 476 2.49 -16.42 0.07
N ASP A 477 1.78 -17.54 -0.12
CA ASP A 477 0.33 -17.57 0.06
C ASP A 477 -0.11 -18.82 0.82
N GLY A 478 -1.30 -18.79 1.41
CA GLY A 478 -1.99 -19.95 1.94
C GLY A 478 -2.91 -20.54 0.88
N ASP A 479 -3.19 -21.84 0.98
CA ASP A 479 -4.07 -22.55 0.05
C ASP A 479 -5.45 -21.91 -0.07
N GLY A 480 -6.04 -21.44 1.04
CA GLY A 480 -7.35 -20.79 1.02
C GLY A 480 -7.36 -19.41 0.37
N SER A 481 -6.31 -18.60 0.57
CA SER A 481 -6.18 -17.27 -0.06
C SER A 481 -5.86 -17.41 -1.55
N PHE A 482 -4.94 -18.29 -1.90
CA PHE A 482 -4.52 -18.53 -3.28
C PHE A 482 -5.66 -18.99 -4.19
N GLN A 483 -6.56 -19.85 -3.67
CA GLN A 483 -7.70 -20.36 -4.44
C GLN A 483 -8.66 -19.26 -4.90
N MET A 484 -8.73 -18.13 -4.20
CA MET A 484 -9.68 -17.05 -4.53
C MET A 484 -9.36 -16.30 -5.82
N THR A 485 -8.12 -16.38 -6.32
CA THR A 485 -7.67 -15.71 -7.55
C THR A 485 -6.73 -16.59 -8.38
N SER A 486 -6.78 -17.90 -8.22
CA SER A 486 -5.87 -18.84 -8.89
C SER A 486 -6.02 -18.83 -10.42
N GLU A 487 -7.15 -18.38 -10.96
CA GLU A 487 -7.37 -18.16 -12.41
C GLU A 487 -6.39 -17.15 -13.01
N GLU A 488 -5.80 -16.27 -12.19
CA GLU A 488 -4.81 -15.30 -12.65
C GLU A 488 -3.46 -15.92 -13.02
N LEU A 489 -3.24 -17.21 -12.74
CA LEU A 489 -2.11 -17.94 -13.32
C LEU A 489 -2.12 -17.88 -14.84
N ALA A 490 -3.31 -17.83 -15.46
CA ALA A 490 -3.43 -17.66 -16.90
C ALA A 490 -2.93 -16.27 -17.36
N ALA A 491 -3.18 -15.21 -16.57
CA ALA A 491 -2.65 -13.88 -16.87
C ALA A 491 -1.12 -13.86 -16.69
N ALA A 492 -0.60 -14.41 -15.61
CA ALA A 492 0.84 -14.53 -15.37
C ALA A 492 1.56 -15.24 -16.53
N PHE A 493 0.99 -16.33 -17.03
CA PHE A 493 1.56 -17.10 -18.13
C PHE A 493 1.54 -16.33 -19.45
N LEU A 494 0.40 -15.76 -19.83
CA LEU A 494 0.23 -15.07 -21.12
C LEU A 494 1.03 -13.77 -21.21
N ASP A 495 1.15 -13.07 -20.10
CA ASP A 495 1.90 -11.82 -20.02
C ASP A 495 3.36 -12.02 -19.61
N HIS A 496 3.82 -13.26 -19.53
CA HIS A 496 5.21 -13.58 -19.16
C HIS A 496 5.67 -12.89 -17.87
N ALA A 497 4.80 -12.83 -16.85
CA ALA A 497 5.12 -12.28 -15.56
C ALA A 497 5.79 -13.37 -14.67
N PRO A 498 7.13 -13.36 -14.49
CA PRO A 498 7.82 -14.39 -13.74
C PRO A 498 7.61 -14.22 -12.24
N VAL A 499 6.60 -14.88 -11.70
CA VAL A 499 6.33 -14.95 -10.26
C VAL A 499 6.72 -16.33 -9.73
N LYS A 500 7.53 -16.38 -8.68
CA LYS A 500 7.78 -17.59 -7.93
C LYS A 500 6.74 -17.71 -6.82
N ILE A 501 6.12 -18.89 -6.66
CA ILE A 501 4.97 -19.07 -5.76
C ILE A 501 5.29 -20.15 -4.75
N ALA A 502 5.20 -19.82 -3.46
CA ALA A 502 5.26 -20.74 -2.34
C ALA A 502 3.90 -20.77 -1.65
N ILE A 503 3.19 -21.91 -1.75
CA ILE A 503 1.89 -22.12 -1.11
C ILE A 503 2.11 -22.91 0.18
N LEU A 504 1.77 -22.30 1.33
CA LEU A 504 1.77 -22.94 2.63
C LEU A 504 0.41 -23.60 2.84
N ASN A 505 0.32 -24.86 2.43
CA ASN A 505 -0.95 -25.61 2.46
C ASN A 505 -1.12 -26.33 3.79
N ASN A 506 -2.06 -25.86 4.60
CA ASN A 506 -2.51 -26.52 5.83
C ASN A 506 -3.96 -27.02 5.74
N SER A 507 -4.59 -26.90 4.58
CA SER A 507 -5.96 -27.33 4.30
C SER A 507 -7.04 -26.69 5.19
N VAL A 508 -6.76 -25.51 5.73
CA VAL A 508 -7.69 -24.75 6.58
C VAL A 508 -7.56 -23.23 6.37
N TYR A 509 -8.63 -22.51 6.69
CA TYR A 509 -8.53 -21.05 6.90
C TYR A 509 -7.82 -20.77 8.24
N GLY A 510 -6.50 -20.89 8.24
CA GLY A 510 -5.69 -21.03 9.45
C GLY A 510 -5.85 -19.90 10.46
N MET A 511 -5.88 -18.63 10.01
CA MET A 511 -6.07 -17.47 10.90
C MET A 511 -7.45 -17.50 11.57
N VAL A 512 -8.51 -17.80 10.81
CA VAL A 512 -9.87 -17.89 11.35
C VAL A 512 -9.98 -19.05 12.33
N ARG A 513 -9.42 -20.21 11.99
CA ARG A 513 -9.36 -21.37 12.87
C ARG A 513 -8.62 -21.09 14.16
N GLN A 514 -7.50 -20.37 14.11
CA GLN A 514 -6.76 -19.95 15.29
C GLN A 514 -7.63 -19.08 16.22
N TRP A 515 -8.45 -18.19 15.69
CA TRP A 515 -9.36 -17.39 16.48
C TRP A 515 -10.49 -18.22 17.09
N GLN A 516 -10.99 -19.22 16.35
CA GLN A 516 -11.95 -20.18 16.91
C GLN A 516 -11.35 -20.96 18.08
N THR A 517 -10.06 -21.32 17.98
CA THR A 517 -9.33 -21.93 19.09
C THR A 517 -9.24 -21.01 20.31
N LEU A 518 -8.85 -19.75 20.09
CA LEU A 518 -8.52 -18.80 21.18
C LEU A 518 -9.76 -18.19 21.85
N PHE A 519 -10.83 -17.95 21.09
CA PHE A 519 -11.95 -17.11 21.54
C PHE A 519 -13.32 -17.81 21.48
N TYR A 520 -13.42 -18.99 20.85
CA TYR A 520 -14.69 -19.68 20.62
C TYR A 520 -14.64 -21.14 21.08
N GLU A 521 -13.90 -21.45 22.14
CA GLU A 521 -13.90 -22.76 22.83
C GLU A 521 -13.67 -23.94 21.87
N HIS A 522 -12.80 -23.77 20.86
CA HIS A 522 -12.52 -24.76 19.81
C HIS A 522 -13.72 -25.16 18.94
N HIS A 523 -14.78 -24.33 18.86
CA HIS A 523 -15.90 -24.57 17.95
C HIS A 523 -15.49 -24.23 16.51
N TYR A 524 -14.95 -25.22 15.81
CA TYR A 524 -14.49 -25.06 14.43
C TYR A 524 -15.66 -25.14 13.46
N SER A 525 -16.03 -24.02 12.83
CA SER A 525 -17.12 -23.94 11.87
C SER A 525 -16.61 -23.40 10.54
N GLN A 526 -16.75 -24.17 9.46
CA GLN A 526 -16.48 -23.77 8.07
C GLN A 526 -15.05 -23.28 7.82
N THR A 527 -14.07 -23.78 8.57
CA THR A 527 -12.65 -23.42 8.40
C THR A 527 -11.80 -24.55 7.82
N ASN A 528 -12.39 -25.74 7.61
CA ASN A 528 -11.71 -26.87 6.99
C ASN A 528 -11.93 -26.86 5.47
N LEU A 529 -10.85 -27.01 4.69
CA LEU A 529 -10.86 -27.06 3.23
C LEU A 529 -10.73 -28.49 2.67
N LEU A 530 -10.68 -29.51 3.54
CA LEU A 530 -10.70 -30.92 3.16
C LEU A 530 -12.14 -31.42 2.97
N ASP A 531 -12.30 -32.54 2.25
CA ASP A 531 -13.59 -33.16 1.98
C ASP A 531 -14.42 -33.46 3.23
N GLY A 532 -15.75 -33.42 3.07
CA GLY A 532 -16.78 -33.37 4.11
C GLY A 532 -16.89 -34.53 5.11
N GLU A 533 -16.05 -35.55 5.07
CA GLU A 533 -16.00 -36.61 6.10
C GLU A 533 -15.34 -36.17 7.42
N ALA A 534 -14.66 -35.01 7.43
CA ALA A 534 -14.00 -34.47 8.62
C ALA A 534 -14.93 -33.59 9.50
N HIS A 535 -16.22 -33.58 9.29
CA HIS A 535 -17.20 -32.86 10.14
C HIS A 535 -17.56 -33.56 11.44
N GLY A 536 -16.94 -34.71 11.75
CA GLY A 536 -17.09 -35.38 13.05
C GLY A 536 -16.40 -34.59 14.16
N ALA A 537 -17.01 -34.59 15.35
CA ALA A 537 -16.50 -33.90 16.54
C ALA A 537 -15.06 -34.26 16.98
N ASP A 538 -14.46 -35.25 16.34
CA ASP A 538 -13.13 -35.79 16.66
C ASP A 538 -12.03 -35.47 15.62
N GLY A 539 -12.25 -34.52 14.75
CA GLY A 539 -11.22 -33.98 13.84
C GLY A 539 -10.01 -33.37 14.56
N ALA A 540 -9.78 -33.74 15.79
CA ALA A 540 -8.73 -33.33 16.69
C ALA A 540 -7.37 -34.01 16.42
N ALA A 541 -7.25 -34.88 15.43
CA ALA A 541 -5.95 -35.20 14.87
C ALA A 541 -5.55 -34.08 13.91
N ALA A 542 -5.70 -32.89 14.40
CA ALA A 542 -5.28 -31.68 13.77
C ALA A 542 -3.78 -31.74 13.61
N ARG A 543 -3.34 -31.72 12.43
CA ARG A 543 -2.05 -31.25 12.05
C ARG A 543 -1.89 -29.86 12.66
N SER A 544 -1.28 -29.79 13.84
CA SER A 544 -0.82 -28.56 14.44
C SER A 544 0.32 -28.05 13.57
N ALA A 545 0.05 -27.13 12.69
CA ALA A 545 1.05 -26.32 12.01
C ALA A 545 1.14 -24.97 12.67
#